data_129bb63ea7a6132283551602d1d47879
#
_entry.id   129bb63ea7a6132283551602d1d47879
#
_cell.length_a   1.000
_cell.length_b   1.000
_cell.length_c   1.000
_cell.angle_alpha   90.00
_cell.angle_beta   90.00
_cell.angle_gamma   90.00
#
_symmetry.space_group_name_H-M   'P 1'
#
loop_
_entity.id
_entity.type
_entity.pdbx_description
1 polymer ?
#
loop_
_entity_poly.entity_id
_entity_poly.type
_entity_poly.pdbx_seq_one_letter_code
_entity_poly.pdbx_strand_id
1 'polypeptide(L)' 'RPAWWKYAVVTIVDPFIEPFRTIPNAYKTLMAYMRLNRLEHLEDKDVIACFEREYNRDGTDYMDVYIAVK' A
#
# COMPACT_ATOMS: atom_id res chain seq x y z
N ARG A 1 16.28 9.88 1.47
CA ARG A 1 15.42 9.45 0.36
C ARG A 1 14.96 10.65 -0.47
N PRO A 2 15.04 10.58 -1.79
CA PRO A 2 14.60 11.68 -2.64
C PRO A 2 13.10 11.95 -2.47
N ALA A 3 12.73 13.22 -2.45
CA ALA A 3 11.35 13.64 -2.28
C ALA A 3 10.45 13.27 -3.46
N TRP A 4 11.03 13.00 -4.63
CA TRP A 4 10.26 12.65 -5.82
C TRP A 4 9.89 11.16 -5.93
N TRP A 5 10.36 10.32 -5.00
CA TRP A 5 9.90 8.94 -4.98
C TRP A 5 8.42 8.91 -4.65
N LYS A 6 7.67 8.11 -5.41
CA LYS A 6 6.22 8.05 -5.31
C LYS A 6 5.77 6.68 -4.86
N TYR A 7 4.66 6.64 -4.17
CA TYR A 7 3.99 5.39 -3.79
C TYR A 7 2.52 5.48 -4.15
N ALA A 8 1.96 4.37 -4.63
CA ALA A 8 0.52 4.17 -4.64
C ALA A 8 0.13 3.64 -3.27
N VAL A 9 -0.96 4.14 -2.70
CA VAL A 9 -1.34 3.84 -1.32
C VAL A 9 -2.83 3.50 -1.27
N VAL A 10 -3.17 2.49 -0.48
CA VAL A 10 -4.55 2.19 -0.13
C VAL A 10 -4.62 2.02 1.39
N THR A 11 -5.72 2.48 1.99
CA THR A 11 -5.95 2.37 3.43
C THR A 11 -7.00 1.31 3.72
N ILE A 12 -6.68 0.43 4.67
CA ILE A 12 -7.59 -0.60 5.17
C ILE A 12 -8.09 -0.17 6.54
N VAL A 13 -9.40 -0.30 6.76
CA VAL A 13 -10.02 -0.11 8.07
C VAL A 13 -10.18 -1.48 8.72
N ASP A 14 -9.84 -1.58 10.01
CA ASP A 14 -9.93 -2.82 10.79
C ASP A 14 -9.21 -4.00 10.10
N PRO A 15 -7.90 -3.85 9.80
CA PRO A 15 -7.17 -4.87 9.02
C PRO A 15 -7.02 -6.21 9.73
N PHE A 16 -7.17 -6.24 11.06
CA PHE A 16 -6.87 -7.43 11.87
C PHE A 16 -8.08 -8.34 12.09
N ILE A 17 -9.28 -7.96 11.64
CA ILE A 17 -10.48 -8.81 11.80
C ILE A 17 -10.37 -10.05 10.91
N GLU A 18 -10.00 -9.88 9.64
CA GLU A 18 -9.76 -11.00 8.71
C GLU A 18 -8.52 -10.71 7.87
N PRO A 19 -7.33 -10.69 8.49
CA PRO A 19 -6.13 -10.19 7.80
C PRO A 19 -5.72 -11.00 6.58
N PHE A 20 -5.95 -12.34 6.61
CA PHE A 20 -5.57 -13.18 5.47
C PHE A 20 -6.44 -12.98 4.24
N ARG A 21 -7.57 -12.29 4.38
CA ARG A 21 -8.42 -11.90 3.26
C ARG A 21 -8.24 -10.42 2.94
N THR A 22 -8.25 -9.59 3.95
CA THR A 22 -8.26 -8.14 3.80
C THR A 22 -6.94 -7.60 3.24
N ILE A 23 -5.81 -8.11 3.72
CA ILE A 23 -4.51 -7.62 3.27
C ILE A 23 -4.21 -8.02 1.82
N PRO A 24 -4.38 -9.31 1.42
CA PRO A 24 -4.22 -9.67 0.01
C PRO A 24 -5.18 -8.91 -0.92
N ASN A 25 -6.41 -8.67 -0.49
CA ASN A 25 -7.37 -7.92 -1.29
C ASN A 25 -6.95 -6.46 -1.47
N ALA A 26 -6.34 -5.87 -0.46
CA ALA A 26 -5.80 -4.51 -0.55
C ALA A 26 -4.71 -4.43 -1.61
N TYR A 27 -3.80 -5.40 -1.66
CA TYR A 27 -2.77 -5.47 -2.69
C TYR A 27 -3.38 -5.63 -4.08
N LYS A 28 -4.39 -6.49 -4.23
CA LYS A 28 -5.09 -6.67 -5.51
C LYS A 28 -5.75 -5.38 -5.96
N THR A 29 -6.41 -4.68 -5.05
CA THR A 29 -7.06 -3.40 -5.33
C THR A 29 -6.04 -2.36 -5.76
N LEU A 30 -4.92 -2.30 -5.07
CA LEU A 30 -3.87 -1.33 -5.36
C LEU A 30 -3.22 -1.61 -6.72
N MET A 31 -2.96 -2.89 -7.03
CA MET A 31 -2.41 -3.28 -8.32
C MET A 31 -3.39 -3.01 -9.46
N ALA A 32 -4.70 -3.21 -9.23
CA ALA A 32 -5.72 -2.88 -10.22
C ALA A 32 -5.76 -1.36 -10.48
N TYR A 33 -5.68 -0.56 -9.43
CA TYR A 33 -5.59 0.89 -9.54
C TYR A 33 -4.37 1.31 -10.35
N MET A 34 -3.22 0.71 -10.07
CA MET A 34 -1.98 0.99 -10.79
C MET A 34 -2.14 0.67 -12.28
N ARG A 35 -2.76 -0.47 -12.60
CA ARG A 35 -2.99 -0.90 -13.99
C ARG A 35 -3.90 0.08 -14.72
N LEU A 36 -4.99 0.49 -14.08
CA LEU A 36 -5.96 1.42 -14.66
C LEU A 36 -5.37 2.82 -14.89
N ASN A 37 -4.41 3.22 -14.08
CA ASN A 37 -3.77 4.53 -14.16
C ASN A 37 -2.40 4.47 -14.83
N ARG A 38 -2.03 3.32 -15.39
CA ARG A 38 -0.77 3.10 -16.10
C ARG A 38 0.45 3.42 -15.25
N LEU A 39 0.36 3.08 -13.97
CA LEU A 39 1.48 3.22 -13.03
C LEU A 39 2.30 1.94 -13.07
N GLU A 40 3.62 2.08 -13.11
CA GLU A 40 4.52 0.94 -13.13
C GLU A 40 5.25 0.82 -11.80
N HIS A 41 5.52 -0.41 -11.41
CA HIS A 41 6.35 -0.68 -10.22
C HIS A 41 7.72 -0.04 -10.39
N LEU A 42 8.20 0.58 -9.34
CA LEU A 42 9.58 1.04 -9.28
C LEU A 42 10.43 -0.07 -8.67
N GLU A 43 11.39 -0.55 -9.43
CA GLU A 43 12.36 -1.54 -8.96
C GLU A 43 13.71 -0.86 -8.83
N ASP A 44 14.07 -0.51 -7.60
CA ASP A 44 15.30 0.18 -7.29
C ASP A 44 15.81 -0.39 -5.97
N LYS A 45 17.08 -0.76 -5.91
CA LYS A 45 17.67 -1.38 -4.72
C LYS A 45 17.66 -0.46 -3.50
N ASP A 46 17.57 0.84 -3.70
CA ASP A 46 17.57 1.83 -2.62
C ASP A 46 16.15 2.24 -2.20
N VAL A 47 15.12 1.62 -2.78
CA VAL A 47 13.72 1.93 -2.50
C VAL A 47 13.01 0.67 -2.04
N ILE A 48 12.26 0.77 -0.94
CA ILE A 48 11.41 -0.33 -0.50
C ILE A 48 10.25 -0.47 -1.48
N ALA A 49 10.16 -1.65 -2.14
CA ALA A 49 9.19 -1.87 -3.21
C ALA A 49 7.74 -1.82 -2.72
N CYS A 50 7.48 -2.40 -1.55
CA CYS A 50 6.16 -2.36 -0.93
C CYS A 50 6.31 -2.52 0.58
N PHE A 51 5.41 -1.90 1.32
CA PHE A 51 5.38 -2.04 2.78
C PHE A 51 4.01 -1.63 3.31
N GLU A 52 3.75 -1.97 4.57
CA GLU A 52 2.53 -1.57 5.28
C GLU A 52 2.91 -0.71 6.48
N ARG A 53 2.01 0.21 6.83
CA ARG A 53 2.12 1.01 8.05
C ARG A 53 0.81 0.91 8.82
N GLU A 54 0.91 0.43 10.06
CA GLU A 54 -0.22 0.26 10.95
C GLU A 54 -0.33 1.46 11.89
N TYR A 55 -1.55 1.89 12.17
CA TYR A 55 -1.79 2.92 13.16
C TYR A 55 -3.21 2.81 13.71
N ASN A 56 -3.44 3.43 14.87
CA ASN A 56 -4.76 3.49 15.50
C ASN A 56 -5.15 4.96 15.63
N ARG A 57 -6.40 5.25 15.34
CA ARG A 57 -6.95 6.59 15.50
C ARG A 57 -8.35 6.48 16.10
N ASP A 58 -8.54 7.08 17.26
CA ASP A 58 -9.83 7.11 17.96
C ASP A 58 -10.43 5.72 18.17
N GLY A 59 -9.58 4.75 18.50
CA GLY A 59 -10.00 3.38 18.79
C GLY A 59 -10.17 2.48 17.58
N THR A 60 -9.93 2.97 16.38
CA THR A 60 -10.02 2.18 15.16
C THR A 60 -8.62 1.93 14.61
N ASP A 61 -8.35 0.67 14.24
CA ASP A 61 -7.09 0.29 13.61
C ASP A 61 -7.14 0.54 12.11
N TYR A 62 -6.04 1.02 11.57
CA TYR A 62 -5.88 1.26 10.14
C TYR A 62 -4.56 0.66 9.67
N MET A 63 -4.51 0.35 8.38
CA MET A 63 -3.25 -0.05 7.73
C MET A 63 -3.18 0.61 6.36
N ASP A 64 -2.11 1.33 6.11
CA ASP A 64 -1.80 1.84 4.78
C ASP A 64 -0.86 0.86 4.09
N VAL A 65 -1.22 0.48 2.87
CA VAL A 65 -0.39 -0.40 2.04
C VAL A 65 0.22 0.45 0.93
N TYR A 66 1.53 0.36 0.78
CA TYR A 66 2.32 1.18 -0.13
C TYR A 66 2.99 0.32 -1.19
N ILE A 67 2.91 0.73 -2.45
CA ILE A 67 3.69 0.12 -3.54
C ILE A 67 4.45 1.25 -4.24
N ALA A 68 5.76 1.11 -4.36
CA ALA A 68 6.59 2.11 -5.04
C ALA A 68 6.29 2.13 -6.53
N VAL A 69 6.12 3.31 -7.11
CA VAL A 69 5.83 3.51 -8.52
C VAL A 69 6.82 4.48 -9.15
N LYS A 70 7.01 4.32 -10.46
CA LYS A 70 7.87 5.20 -11.24
C LYS A 70 7.31 6.60 -11.37
#